data_1738d8f064f232dc60aa821d6d7aae1c
#
_entry.id   1738d8f064f232dc60aa821d6d7aae1c
#
_cell.length_a   1.000
_cell.length_b   1.000
_cell.length_c   1.000
_cell.angle_alpha   90.00
_cell.angle_beta   90.00
_cell.angle_gamma   90.00
#
_symmetry.space_group_name_H-M   'P 1'
#
loop_
_entity.id
_entity.type
_entity.pdbx_description
1 polymer ?
#
loop_
_entity_poly.entity_id
_entity_poly.type
_entity_poly.pdbx_seq_one_letter_code
_entity_poly.pdbx_strand_id
1 'polypeptide(L)'
;LTNNLRVTNNLMWALKDFSRNTHLIKIGTMGEYGTPNIDIEEGWLDVLHKKRKQKFLYPRQASSLYHTSKIMDTDLIWFYTRLYNLKSTDLMQGPVYGIYTNDFSRANKLEPVFTYDDMFGTVLNRFVVQAVAGIPLTIYGSGNQVRGYINIKDTLKCIKLALKNPPKEGKLDIFNQFTEQFSV
;
A
#
# COMPACT_ATOMS: atom_id res chain seq x y z
N LEU A 1 9.68 -1.76 -12.68
CA LEU A 1 9.20 -3.09 -12.28
C LEU A 1 10.36 -3.95 -11.75
N THR A 2 11.36 -4.22 -12.57
CA THR A 2 12.53 -5.04 -12.21
C THR A 2 13.23 -4.53 -10.95
N ASN A 3 13.36 -3.21 -10.78
CA ASN A 3 13.99 -2.62 -9.61
C ASN A 3 13.23 -2.91 -8.31
N ASN A 4 11.89 -2.83 -8.31
CA ASN A 4 11.09 -3.10 -7.11
C ASN A 4 11.30 -4.53 -6.63
N LEU A 5 11.10 -5.51 -7.50
CA LEU A 5 11.29 -6.93 -7.16
C LEU A 5 12.72 -7.25 -6.73
N ARG A 6 13.69 -6.67 -7.41
CA ARG A 6 15.11 -6.86 -7.08
C ARG A 6 15.46 -6.30 -5.71
N VAL A 7 14.97 -5.11 -5.39
CA VAL A 7 15.16 -4.49 -4.06
C VAL A 7 14.50 -5.33 -2.99
N THR A 8 13.25 -5.74 -3.18
CA THR A 8 12.52 -6.58 -2.21
C THR A 8 13.25 -7.90 -1.98
N ASN A 9 13.65 -8.60 -3.04
CA ASN A 9 14.35 -9.88 -2.90
C ASN A 9 15.70 -9.72 -2.18
N ASN A 10 16.51 -8.72 -2.54
CA ASN A 10 17.80 -8.45 -1.89
C ASN A 10 17.62 -8.10 -0.41
N LEU A 11 16.59 -7.30 -0.07
CA LEU A 11 16.27 -6.95 1.30
C LEU A 11 15.88 -8.19 2.12
N MET A 12 15.00 -9.05 1.56
CA MET A 12 14.59 -10.28 2.24
C MET A 12 15.76 -11.24 2.47
N TRP A 13 16.69 -11.36 1.51
CA TRP A 13 17.94 -12.09 1.69
C TRP A 13 18.77 -11.52 2.84
N ALA A 14 18.98 -10.21 2.85
CA ALA A 14 19.75 -9.54 3.89
C ALA A 14 19.13 -9.74 5.28
N LEU A 15 17.81 -9.59 5.41
CA LEU A 15 17.10 -9.81 6.67
C LEU A 15 17.24 -11.25 7.14
N LYS A 16 17.08 -12.22 6.24
CA LYS A 16 17.23 -13.65 6.53
C LYS A 16 18.64 -13.97 7.08
N ASP A 17 19.68 -13.44 6.47
CA ASP A 17 21.05 -13.81 6.77
C ASP A 17 21.65 -12.98 7.93
N PHE A 18 21.30 -11.70 8.03
CA PHE A 18 21.97 -10.78 8.93
C PHE A 18 21.10 -10.21 10.06
N SER A 19 19.77 -10.21 9.93
CA SER A 19 18.92 -9.50 10.92
C SER A 19 17.50 -10.05 11.01
N ARG A 20 17.35 -11.32 11.37
CA ARG A 20 16.04 -12.00 11.45
C ARG A 20 15.04 -11.39 12.43
N ASN A 21 15.54 -10.69 13.46
CA ASN A 21 14.69 -10.06 14.46
C ASN A 21 14.11 -8.71 14.01
N THR A 22 14.57 -8.19 12.88
CA THR A 22 14.06 -6.92 12.34
C THR A 22 12.62 -7.06 11.88
N HIS A 23 11.78 -6.09 12.25
CA HIS A 23 10.43 -5.96 11.74
C HIS A 23 10.44 -5.20 10.42
N LEU A 24 10.04 -5.85 9.33
CA LEU A 24 9.86 -5.23 8.03
C LEU A 24 8.47 -4.62 7.91
N ILE A 25 8.40 -3.33 7.58
CA ILE A 25 7.15 -2.66 7.24
C ILE A 25 7.19 -2.28 5.76
N LYS A 26 6.34 -2.89 4.96
CA LYS A 26 6.14 -2.55 3.55
C LYS A 26 5.06 -1.50 3.43
N ILE A 27 5.30 -0.46 2.65
CA ILE A 27 4.26 0.45 2.18
C ILE A 27 3.67 -0.15 0.91
N GLY A 28 2.53 -0.84 1.08
CA GLY A 28 1.77 -1.49 0.04
C GLY A 28 0.73 -0.58 -0.60
N THR A 29 -0.13 -1.14 -1.41
CA THR A 29 -1.19 -0.40 -2.09
C THR A 29 -2.46 -1.24 -2.22
N MET A 30 -3.61 -0.66 -1.95
CA MET A 30 -4.92 -1.29 -2.20
C MET A 30 -5.16 -1.59 -3.68
N GLY A 31 -4.40 -0.99 -4.59
CA GLY A 31 -4.44 -1.31 -6.02
C GLY A 31 -4.03 -2.75 -6.34
N GLU A 32 -3.41 -3.47 -5.41
CA GLU A 32 -3.13 -4.92 -5.54
C GLU A 32 -4.42 -5.75 -5.65
N TYR A 33 -5.52 -5.31 -5.02
CA TYR A 33 -6.81 -6.01 -5.07
C TYR A 33 -7.53 -5.85 -6.42
N GLY A 34 -7.17 -4.81 -7.19
CA GLY A 34 -7.90 -4.45 -8.40
C GLY A 34 -9.29 -3.88 -8.07
N THR A 35 -10.30 -4.31 -8.84
CA THR A 35 -11.71 -3.89 -8.65
C THR A 35 -12.61 -5.13 -8.61
N PRO A 36 -12.53 -5.95 -7.56
CA PRO A 36 -13.40 -7.12 -7.45
C PRO A 36 -14.85 -6.70 -7.25
N ASN A 37 -15.79 -7.53 -7.69
CA ASN A 37 -17.22 -7.33 -7.48
C ASN A 37 -17.72 -7.94 -6.16
N ILE A 38 -16.85 -7.93 -5.15
CA ILE A 38 -17.13 -8.39 -3.78
C ILE A 38 -16.36 -7.50 -2.80
N ASP A 39 -16.80 -7.47 -1.54
CA ASP A 39 -16.11 -6.75 -0.49
C ASP A 39 -14.69 -7.29 -0.28
N ILE A 40 -13.75 -6.40 0.00
CA ILE A 40 -12.36 -6.75 0.24
C ILE A 40 -12.14 -6.92 1.74
N GLU A 41 -11.96 -8.15 2.17
CA GLU A 41 -11.56 -8.43 3.56
C GLU A 41 -10.10 -8.02 3.81
N GLU A 42 -9.80 -7.63 5.04
CA GLU A 42 -8.46 -7.21 5.41
C GLU A 42 -7.51 -8.41 5.50
N GLY A 43 -6.58 -8.45 4.59
CA GLY A 43 -5.41 -9.32 4.60
C GLY A 43 -5.68 -10.78 4.28
N TRP A 44 -6.56 -11.46 5.00
CA TRP A 44 -6.69 -12.91 4.94
C TRP A 44 -8.14 -13.35 4.80
N LEU A 45 -8.38 -14.30 3.88
CA LEU A 45 -9.69 -14.90 3.63
C LEU A 45 -9.74 -16.31 4.21
N ASP A 46 -10.80 -16.60 4.97
CA ASP A 46 -11.12 -17.95 5.43
C ASP A 46 -11.83 -18.72 4.31
N VAL A 47 -11.16 -19.69 3.71
CA VAL A 47 -11.73 -20.53 2.64
C VAL A 47 -12.13 -21.87 3.18
N LEU A 48 -13.41 -22.23 3.00
CA LEU A 48 -13.94 -23.56 3.26
C LEU A 48 -14.10 -24.31 1.93
N HIS A 49 -13.35 -25.38 1.71
CA HIS A 49 -13.47 -26.22 0.53
C HIS A 49 -13.52 -27.71 0.92
N LYS A 50 -14.53 -28.43 0.45
CA LYS A 50 -14.74 -29.87 0.73
C LYS A 50 -14.58 -30.21 2.23
N LYS A 51 -15.21 -29.42 3.11
CA LYS A 51 -15.19 -29.53 4.57
C LYS A 51 -13.82 -29.26 5.23
N ARG A 52 -12.83 -28.75 4.50
CA ARG A 52 -11.53 -28.33 5.01
C ARG A 52 -11.42 -26.82 5.01
N LYS A 53 -11.00 -26.22 6.13
CA LYS A 53 -10.84 -24.79 6.30
C LYS A 53 -9.36 -24.39 6.24
N GLN A 54 -9.06 -23.35 5.48
CA GLN A 54 -7.70 -22.81 5.34
C GLN A 54 -7.77 -21.28 5.20
N LYS A 55 -6.79 -20.58 5.78
CA LYS A 55 -6.59 -19.16 5.53
C LYS A 55 -5.67 -18.94 4.34
N PHE A 56 -6.09 -18.06 3.44
CA PHE A 56 -5.30 -17.62 2.30
C PHE A 56 -5.17 -16.09 2.31
N LEU A 57 -4.10 -15.57 1.73
CA LEU A 57 -4.06 -14.15 1.40
C LEU A 57 -5.30 -13.80 0.56
N TYR A 58 -5.93 -12.66 0.87
CA TYR A 58 -7.09 -12.21 0.08
C TYR A 58 -6.71 -12.20 -1.41
N PRO A 59 -7.54 -12.73 -2.31
CA PRO A 59 -7.24 -12.80 -3.74
C PRO A 59 -6.94 -11.43 -4.32
N ARG A 60 -5.90 -11.34 -5.13
CA ARG A 60 -5.43 -10.10 -5.74
C ARG A 60 -5.47 -10.22 -7.24
N GLN A 61 -6.02 -9.19 -7.89
CA GLN A 61 -6.18 -9.14 -9.33
C GLN A 61 -5.91 -7.73 -9.84
N ALA A 62 -4.64 -7.34 -9.78
CA ALA A 62 -4.21 -6.01 -10.17
C ALA A 62 -4.51 -5.69 -11.64
N SER A 63 -4.95 -4.47 -11.89
CA SER A 63 -5.27 -3.95 -13.23
C SER A 63 -4.09 -3.27 -13.93
N SER A 64 -2.91 -3.20 -13.32
CA SER A 64 -1.71 -2.59 -13.89
C SER A 64 -0.45 -3.39 -13.60
N LEU A 65 0.58 -3.24 -14.46
CA LEU A 65 1.89 -3.86 -14.23
C LEU A 65 2.55 -3.37 -12.94
N TYR A 66 2.37 -2.12 -12.57
CA TYR A 66 2.85 -1.59 -11.29
C TYR A 66 2.23 -2.35 -10.12
N HIS A 67 0.90 -2.43 -10.05
CA HIS A 67 0.22 -3.15 -8.98
C HIS A 67 0.52 -4.66 -9.00
N THR A 68 0.70 -5.26 -10.19
CA THR A 68 1.15 -6.65 -10.31
C THR A 68 2.54 -6.84 -9.68
N SER A 69 3.48 -5.92 -9.90
CA SER A 69 4.79 -5.99 -9.23
C SER A 69 4.69 -5.87 -7.71
N LYS A 70 3.73 -5.08 -7.21
CA LYS A 70 3.48 -4.97 -5.77
C LYS A 70 2.89 -6.25 -5.16
N ILE A 71 2.06 -6.98 -5.90
CA ILE A 71 1.60 -8.33 -5.52
C ILE A 71 2.80 -9.27 -5.39
N MET A 72 3.69 -9.28 -6.38
CA MET A 72 4.90 -10.11 -6.35
C MET A 72 5.79 -9.78 -5.13
N ASP A 73 5.92 -8.49 -4.77
CA ASP A 73 6.63 -8.07 -3.56
C ASP A 73 5.99 -8.66 -2.30
N THR A 74 4.66 -8.59 -2.17
CA THR A 74 3.96 -9.15 -1.00
C THR A 74 4.12 -10.66 -0.92
N ASP A 75 4.03 -11.37 -2.06
CA ASP A 75 4.18 -12.82 -2.10
C ASP A 75 5.61 -13.26 -1.74
N LEU A 76 6.64 -12.53 -2.20
CA LEU A 76 8.03 -12.74 -1.77
C LEU A 76 8.19 -12.51 -0.27
N ILE A 77 7.70 -11.38 0.25
CA ILE A 77 7.75 -11.08 1.69
C ILE A 77 7.05 -12.17 2.49
N TRP A 78 5.87 -12.62 2.06
CA TRP A 78 5.15 -13.70 2.72
C TRP A 78 5.91 -15.03 2.70
N PHE A 79 6.51 -15.39 1.56
CA PHE A 79 7.32 -16.58 1.44
C PHE A 79 8.48 -16.58 2.45
N TYR A 80 9.28 -15.51 2.47
CA TYR A 80 10.42 -15.39 3.38
C TYR A 80 9.98 -15.30 4.85
N THR A 81 8.93 -14.55 5.14
CA THR A 81 8.41 -14.38 6.50
C THR A 81 8.06 -15.71 7.14
N ARG A 82 7.27 -16.54 6.47
CA ARG A 82 6.84 -17.84 7.00
C ARG A 82 7.97 -18.88 7.04
N LEU A 83 8.88 -18.84 6.08
CA LEU A 83 9.94 -19.84 5.97
C LEU A 83 11.08 -19.59 6.94
N TYR A 84 11.40 -18.33 7.19
CA TYR A 84 12.56 -17.94 8.03
C TYR A 84 12.16 -17.28 9.35
N ASN A 85 10.88 -17.34 9.73
CA ASN A 85 10.33 -16.75 10.95
C ASN A 85 10.59 -15.25 11.08
N LEU A 86 10.56 -14.51 9.97
CA LEU A 86 10.68 -13.07 9.99
C LEU A 86 9.38 -12.41 10.52
N LYS A 87 9.43 -11.11 10.77
CA LYS A 87 8.28 -10.29 11.18
C LYS A 87 8.00 -9.26 10.11
N SER A 88 6.81 -9.29 9.52
CA SER A 88 6.48 -8.39 8.41
C SER A 88 5.08 -7.81 8.55
N THR A 89 4.95 -6.54 8.19
CA THR A 89 3.66 -5.85 8.08
C THR A 89 3.54 -5.22 6.70
N ASP A 90 2.41 -5.42 6.04
CA ASP A 90 2.08 -4.77 4.76
C ASP A 90 0.96 -3.76 4.99
N LEU A 91 1.24 -2.47 4.79
CA LEU A 91 0.29 -1.38 4.91
C LEU A 91 -0.30 -1.09 3.52
N MET A 92 -1.44 -1.69 3.22
CA MET A 92 -2.16 -1.59 1.95
C MET A 92 -2.89 -0.25 1.86
N GLN A 93 -2.19 0.77 1.40
CA GLN A 93 -2.70 2.14 1.41
C GLN A 93 -3.50 2.49 0.17
N GLY A 94 -4.56 3.28 0.33
CA GLY A 94 -5.16 4.06 -0.75
C GLY A 94 -4.21 5.17 -1.22
N PRO A 95 -4.54 5.93 -2.27
CA PRO A 95 -3.77 7.10 -2.66
C PRO A 95 -3.56 8.06 -1.48
N VAL A 96 -2.29 8.33 -1.20
CA VAL A 96 -1.90 9.26 -0.12
C VAL A 96 -1.99 10.68 -0.62
N TYR A 97 -2.61 11.56 0.16
CA TYR A 97 -2.72 12.98 -0.15
C TYR A 97 -2.28 13.87 1.02
N GLY A 98 -2.08 15.15 0.73
CA GLY A 98 -1.64 16.14 1.69
C GLY A 98 -0.11 16.29 1.74
N ILE A 99 0.34 17.49 2.07
CA ILE A 99 1.77 17.84 2.12
C ILE A 99 2.20 18.30 3.50
N TYR A 100 1.26 18.69 4.38
CA TYR A 100 1.58 19.23 5.69
C TYR A 100 1.77 18.16 6.74
N THR A 101 2.98 18.09 7.27
CA THR A 101 3.34 17.31 8.47
C THR A 101 3.85 18.25 9.55
N ASN A 102 4.01 17.76 10.78
CA ASN A 102 4.59 18.58 11.85
C ASN A 102 6.05 18.97 11.58
N ASP A 103 6.74 18.20 10.77
CA ASP A 103 8.14 18.44 10.40
C ASP A 103 8.25 19.43 9.25
N PHE A 104 7.25 19.49 8.36
CA PHE A 104 7.16 20.50 7.30
C PHE A 104 7.20 21.92 7.86
N SER A 105 6.49 22.19 8.96
CA SER A 105 6.47 23.48 9.61
C SER A 105 7.79 23.89 10.28
N ARG A 106 8.72 22.93 10.45
CA ARG A 106 10.00 23.16 11.13
C ARG A 106 11.16 23.46 10.19
N ALA A 107 11.06 23.07 8.93
CA ALA A 107 12.12 23.29 7.96
C ALA A 107 11.58 23.31 6.52
N ASN A 108 11.65 24.47 5.87
CA ASN A 108 11.24 24.67 4.47
C ASN A 108 11.97 23.74 3.47
N LYS A 109 13.01 23.01 3.91
CA LYS A 109 13.77 22.06 3.10
C LYS A 109 13.15 20.63 3.04
N LEU A 110 12.10 20.39 3.82
CA LEU A 110 11.43 19.06 3.91
C LEU A 110 10.10 19.05 3.15
N GLU A 111 9.98 19.84 2.10
CA GLU A 111 8.80 19.86 1.26
C GLU A 111 8.67 18.56 0.48
N PRO A 112 7.54 17.84 0.61
CA PRO A 112 7.29 16.68 -0.24
C PRO A 112 7.07 17.13 -1.69
N VAL A 113 7.47 16.29 -2.62
CA VAL A 113 7.21 16.52 -4.05
C VAL A 113 5.70 16.42 -4.29
N PHE A 114 5.12 17.46 -4.90
CA PHE A 114 3.72 17.49 -5.30
C PHE A 114 3.61 17.18 -6.79
N THR A 115 3.48 15.90 -7.13
CA THR A 115 3.32 15.42 -8.51
C THR A 115 1.86 15.47 -8.95
N TYR A 116 1.62 16.07 -10.12
CA TYR A 116 0.28 16.23 -10.71
C TYR A 116 0.23 15.86 -12.20
N ASP A 117 1.34 15.38 -12.75
CA ASP A 117 1.44 14.92 -14.13
C ASP A 117 0.64 13.62 -14.38
N ASP A 118 0.51 13.25 -15.65
CA ASP A 118 -0.28 12.08 -16.06
C ASP A 118 0.34 10.74 -15.67
N MET A 119 1.63 10.70 -15.37
CA MET A 119 2.36 9.47 -15.10
C MET A 119 2.49 9.16 -13.60
N PHE A 120 2.83 10.16 -12.79
CA PHE A 120 3.10 10.00 -11.35
C PHE A 120 2.10 10.74 -10.46
N GLY A 121 1.33 11.68 -11.02
CA GLY A 121 0.32 12.43 -10.28
C GLY A 121 -0.90 11.58 -9.94
N THR A 122 -1.45 11.81 -8.74
CA THR A 122 -2.76 11.25 -8.37
C THR A 122 -3.89 12.09 -8.94
N VAL A 123 -5.06 11.50 -9.10
CA VAL A 123 -6.25 12.23 -9.57
C VAL A 123 -6.53 13.47 -8.70
N LEU A 124 -6.39 13.35 -7.40
CA LEU A 124 -6.65 14.44 -6.46
C LEU A 124 -5.67 15.60 -6.66
N ASN A 125 -4.37 15.32 -6.77
CA ASN A 125 -3.35 16.35 -7.02
C ASN A 125 -3.61 17.08 -8.35
N ARG A 126 -3.94 16.31 -9.41
CA ARG A 126 -4.27 16.89 -10.71
C ARG A 126 -5.51 17.79 -10.63
N PHE A 127 -6.57 17.34 -9.95
CA PHE A 127 -7.77 18.14 -9.76
C PHE A 127 -7.52 19.44 -9.01
N VAL A 128 -6.70 19.40 -7.96
CA VAL A 128 -6.29 20.61 -7.23
C VAL A 128 -5.60 21.62 -8.16
N VAL A 129 -4.63 21.17 -8.96
CA VAL A 129 -3.93 22.05 -9.91
C VAL A 129 -4.89 22.57 -10.99
N GLN A 130 -5.73 21.72 -11.56
CA GLN A 130 -6.70 22.12 -12.57
C GLN A 130 -7.71 23.16 -12.02
N ALA A 131 -8.24 22.92 -10.84
CA ALA A 131 -9.16 23.84 -10.18
C ALA A 131 -8.54 25.21 -9.91
N VAL A 132 -7.31 25.23 -9.37
CA VAL A 132 -6.57 26.48 -9.09
C VAL A 132 -6.23 27.24 -10.39
N ALA A 133 -5.90 26.51 -11.47
CA ALA A 133 -5.59 27.09 -12.78
C ALA A 133 -6.84 27.50 -13.59
N GLY A 134 -8.05 27.21 -13.11
CA GLY A 134 -9.30 27.47 -13.84
C GLY A 134 -9.48 26.59 -15.07
N ILE A 135 -8.84 25.42 -15.09
CA ILE A 135 -8.93 24.44 -16.18
C ILE A 135 -9.99 23.39 -15.82
N PRO A 136 -10.81 22.90 -16.77
CA PRO A 136 -11.77 21.83 -16.51
C PRO A 136 -11.12 20.58 -15.94
N LEU A 137 -11.76 19.94 -14.94
CA LEU A 137 -11.27 18.71 -14.33
C LEU A 137 -11.31 17.56 -15.34
N THR A 138 -10.20 16.86 -15.51
CA THR A 138 -10.06 15.75 -16.44
C THR A 138 -10.41 14.43 -15.77
N ILE A 139 -11.56 13.85 -16.08
CA ILE A 139 -12.01 12.57 -15.57
C ILE A 139 -11.70 11.48 -16.58
N TYR A 140 -11.01 10.42 -16.14
CA TYR A 140 -10.78 9.22 -16.94
C TYR A 140 -11.91 8.21 -16.72
N GLY A 141 -12.52 7.75 -17.82
CA GLY A 141 -13.66 6.83 -17.76
C GLY A 141 -14.96 7.53 -17.39
N SER A 142 -15.87 6.82 -16.72
CA SER A 142 -17.20 7.32 -16.37
C SER A 142 -17.25 8.21 -15.12
N GLY A 143 -16.18 8.31 -14.35
CA GLY A 143 -16.16 9.04 -13.08
C GLY A 143 -16.83 8.32 -11.91
N ASN A 144 -17.34 7.11 -12.11
CA ASN A 144 -18.03 6.33 -11.05
C ASN A 144 -17.08 5.48 -10.20
N GLN A 145 -15.77 5.59 -10.44
CA GLN A 145 -14.78 4.81 -9.69
C GLN A 145 -14.68 5.33 -8.26
N VAL A 146 -15.06 4.50 -7.30
CA VAL A 146 -14.84 4.78 -5.89
C VAL A 146 -13.40 4.43 -5.53
N ARG A 147 -12.71 5.32 -4.81
CA ARG A 147 -11.36 5.15 -4.32
C ARG A 147 -11.29 5.47 -2.83
N GLY A 148 -10.52 4.68 -2.11
CA GLY A 148 -10.18 5.00 -0.72
C GLY A 148 -8.92 5.87 -0.68
N TYR A 149 -8.97 6.99 0.02
CA TYR A 149 -7.87 7.92 0.19
C TYR A 149 -7.37 7.95 1.63
N ILE A 150 -6.11 8.29 1.83
CA ILE A 150 -5.53 8.46 3.15
C ILE A 150 -4.68 9.74 3.23
N ASN A 151 -4.87 10.50 4.29
CA ASN A 151 -4.04 11.70 4.52
C ASN A 151 -2.63 11.30 4.96
N ILE A 152 -1.62 12.08 4.54
CA ILE A 152 -0.20 11.84 4.92
C ILE A 152 0.00 11.74 6.43
N LYS A 153 -0.75 12.52 7.23
CA LYS A 153 -0.68 12.45 8.70
C LYS A 153 -1.17 11.11 9.23
N ASP A 154 -2.21 10.55 8.63
CA ASP A 154 -2.74 9.25 9.02
C ASP A 154 -1.85 8.10 8.54
N THR A 155 -1.26 8.22 7.33
CA THR A 155 -0.18 7.33 6.88
C THR A 155 0.94 7.24 7.93
N LEU A 156 1.42 8.40 8.42
CA LEU A 156 2.47 8.42 9.44
C LEU A 156 2.03 7.82 10.78
N LYS A 157 0.77 8.01 11.18
CA LYS A 157 0.21 7.33 12.37
C LYS A 157 0.20 5.81 12.19
N CYS A 158 -0.26 5.32 11.03
CA CYS A 158 -0.28 3.89 10.72
C CYS A 158 1.12 3.26 10.79
N ILE A 159 2.13 3.93 10.21
CA ILE A 159 3.53 3.48 10.29
C ILE A 159 4.00 3.43 11.75
N LYS A 160 3.72 4.49 12.54
CA LYS A 160 4.07 4.52 13.97
C LYS A 160 3.38 3.43 14.77
N LEU A 161 2.12 3.11 14.46
CA LEU A 161 1.39 2.00 15.11
C LEU A 161 2.00 0.65 14.73
N ALA A 162 2.32 0.43 13.46
CA ALA A 162 2.98 -0.80 13.02
C ALA A 162 4.34 -0.99 13.70
N LEU A 163 5.15 0.08 13.82
CA LEU A 163 6.44 0.04 14.53
C LEU A 163 6.30 -0.36 16.01
N LYS A 164 5.24 0.10 16.67
CA LYS A 164 4.98 -0.20 18.09
C LYS A 164 4.38 -1.59 18.30
N ASN A 165 3.79 -2.17 17.27
CA ASN A 165 3.08 -3.44 17.35
C ASN A 165 3.58 -4.43 16.30
N PRO A 166 4.83 -4.91 16.42
CA PRO A 166 5.35 -5.88 15.47
C PRO A 166 4.57 -7.21 15.54
N PRO A 167 4.35 -7.89 14.42
CA PRO A 167 3.72 -9.19 14.41
C PRO A 167 4.58 -10.24 15.11
N LYS A 168 3.99 -11.39 15.40
CA LYS A 168 4.75 -12.56 15.87
C LYS A 168 5.67 -13.07 14.75
N GLU A 169 6.70 -13.80 15.15
CA GLU A 169 7.61 -14.47 14.22
C GLU A 169 6.84 -15.38 13.25
N GLY A 170 7.26 -15.40 12.01
CA GLY A 170 6.62 -16.14 10.93
C GLY A 170 5.27 -15.58 10.47
N LYS A 171 4.86 -14.38 10.95
CA LYS A 171 3.60 -13.75 10.57
C LYS A 171 3.79 -12.52 9.72
N LEU A 172 2.94 -12.43 8.69
CA LEU A 172 2.70 -11.24 7.90
C LEU A 172 1.33 -10.67 8.31
N ASP A 173 1.33 -9.50 8.94
CA ASP A 173 0.12 -8.74 9.19
C ASP A 173 -0.14 -7.79 8.01
N ILE A 174 -1.39 -7.73 7.55
CA ILE A 174 -1.81 -6.88 6.43
C ILE A 174 -2.94 -6.00 6.89
N PHE A 175 -2.81 -4.69 6.67
CA PHE A 175 -3.82 -3.70 7.05
C PHE A 175 -4.24 -2.86 5.85
N ASN A 176 -5.55 -2.84 5.57
CA ASN A 176 -6.14 -1.96 4.57
C ASN A 176 -6.28 -0.56 5.15
N GLN A 177 -5.68 0.44 4.48
CA GLN A 177 -5.56 1.78 5.04
C GLN A 177 -6.12 2.84 4.11
N PHE A 178 -7.26 3.36 4.49
CA PHE A 178 -7.87 4.58 3.94
C PHE A 178 -8.74 5.22 5.02
N THR A 179 -8.93 6.52 4.95
CA THR A 179 -9.77 7.28 5.90
C THR A 179 -11.04 7.83 5.26
N GLU A 180 -11.01 7.96 3.95
CA GLU A 180 -12.09 8.58 3.17
C GLU A 180 -12.32 7.81 1.88
N GLN A 181 -13.57 7.77 1.42
CA GLN A 181 -13.94 7.18 0.14
C GLN A 181 -14.73 8.19 -0.68
N PHE A 182 -14.29 8.38 -1.92
CA PHE A 182 -14.97 9.26 -2.87
C PHE A 182 -15.12 8.58 -4.23
N SER A 183 -16.18 8.94 -4.94
CA SER A 183 -16.24 8.77 -6.40
C SER A 183 -15.43 9.88 -7.07
N VAL A 184 -14.82 9.60 -8.18
CA VAL A 184 -14.05 10.57 -8.95
C VAL A 184 -14.96 11.54 -9.67
#